data_9e564627731b82125c198d886944e1a5
#
_entry.id   9e564627731b82125c198d886944e1a5
#
_cell.length_a   1.000
_cell.length_b   1.000
_cell.length_c   1.000
_cell.angle_alpha   90.00
_cell.angle_beta   90.00
_cell.angle_gamma   90.00
#
_symmetry.space_group_name_H-M   'P 1'
#
loop_
_entity.id
_entity.type
_entity.pdbx_description
1 polymer ?
#
loop_
_entity_poly.entity_id
_entity_poly.type
_entity_poly.pdbx_seq_one_letter_code
_entity_poly.pdbx_strand_id
1 'polypeptide(L)'
;RYVCMIIPSRWMAGGRGVGDFEGFRQRMLGDHGTRELVDFPVASEVFPGVEVKGGICYFLWDGMYNGKARVRTIRGDEQQVALRNLDEFDVFVRDQRAVDILHKVLAKKEQSITTILTNKEPFKFETNFKDHHPKQRDRDVPIYLIASGKRTSAWVKTDLVEKNTHLIKTWKVLVPQAYGAGETTPHQILGKPIIAPSPSVCTGSFMFFHVKLKREAESVQSYYATKFFRFLVSLRKITQLAQRSVYTW
;
A
#
# COMPACT_ATOMS: atom_id res chain seq x y z
N ARG A 1 -8.69 22.24 27.36
CA ARG A 1 -8.12 22.82 26.13
C ARG A 1 -8.72 22.11 24.94
N TYR A 2 -9.08 22.86 23.88
CA TYR A 2 -9.63 22.33 22.65
C TYR A 2 -8.67 22.62 21.49
N VAL A 3 -8.59 21.67 20.55
CA VAL A 3 -7.90 21.85 19.26
C VAL A 3 -8.85 21.44 18.16
N CYS A 4 -9.05 22.32 17.19
CA CYS A 4 -9.79 22.04 15.96
C CYS A 4 -8.91 22.39 14.78
N MET A 5 -8.67 21.41 13.87
CA MET A 5 -7.78 21.59 12.72
C MET A 5 -8.35 20.90 11.49
N ILE A 6 -8.09 21.50 10.32
CA ILE A 6 -8.30 20.88 9.01
C ILE A 6 -6.93 20.47 8.50
N ILE A 7 -6.75 19.18 8.18
CA ILE A 7 -5.46 18.63 7.74
C ILE A 7 -5.65 17.59 6.63
N PRO A 8 -4.61 17.31 5.82
CA PRO A 8 -4.62 16.18 4.89
C PRO A 8 -4.82 14.85 5.61
N SER A 9 -5.70 13.97 5.10
CA SER A 9 -6.01 12.67 5.71
C SER A 9 -4.91 11.61 5.53
N ARG A 10 -3.77 11.94 4.94
CA ARG A 10 -2.67 10.99 4.65
C ARG A 10 -2.11 10.30 5.90
N TRP A 11 -2.20 10.94 7.05
CA TRP A 11 -1.76 10.36 8.33
C TRP A 11 -2.54 9.09 8.70
N MET A 12 -3.77 8.94 8.23
CA MET A 12 -4.67 7.83 8.61
C MET A 12 -4.10 6.45 8.28
N ALA A 13 -3.43 6.29 7.14
CA ALA A 13 -2.83 5.00 6.74
C ALA A 13 -1.56 5.15 5.90
N GLY A 14 -1.34 6.29 5.22
CA GLY A 14 -0.24 6.50 4.29
C GLY A 14 0.97 7.17 4.91
N GLY A 15 2.11 7.08 4.21
CA GLY A 15 3.35 7.79 4.51
C GLY A 15 4.38 7.48 3.43
N ARG A 16 5.29 8.42 3.16
CA ARG A 16 6.48 8.21 2.36
C ARG A 16 7.65 7.96 3.30
N GLY A 17 8.07 6.73 3.43
CA GLY A 17 9.23 6.41 4.24
C GLY A 17 8.90 6.08 5.71
N VAL A 18 9.92 5.62 6.41
CA VAL A 18 9.86 5.30 7.84
C VAL A 18 9.77 6.60 8.60
N GLY A 19 8.70 6.78 9.37
CA GLY A 19 8.53 7.93 10.26
C GLY A 19 7.60 9.05 9.77
N ASP A 20 7.32 9.16 8.46
CA ASP A 20 6.35 10.13 7.97
C ASP A 20 4.95 9.83 8.54
N PHE A 21 4.44 10.71 9.36
CA PHE A 21 3.14 10.62 10.03
C PHE A 21 2.96 9.45 11.02
N GLU A 22 3.91 8.53 11.20
CA GLU A 22 3.72 7.39 12.11
C GLU A 22 3.53 7.86 13.56
N GLY A 23 4.42 8.70 14.07
CA GLY A 23 4.30 9.25 15.41
C GLY A 23 3.04 10.12 15.60
N PHE A 24 2.67 10.90 14.57
CA PHE A 24 1.44 11.67 14.60
C PHE A 24 0.21 10.75 14.59
N ARG A 25 0.20 9.72 13.73
CA ARG A 25 -0.87 8.72 13.67
C ARG A 25 -1.04 8.00 15.00
N GLN A 26 0.04 7.48 15.58
CA GLN A 26 0.01 6.79 16.87
C GLN A 26 -0.60 7.67 17.95
N ARG A 27 -0.23 8.95 17.98
CA ARG A 27 -0.80 9.92 18.92
C ARG A 27 -2.29 10.16 18.66
N MET A 28 -2.68 10.41 17.42
CA MET A 28 -4.08 10.65 17.05
C MET A 28 -4.98 9.45 17.30
N LEU A 29 -4.47 8.22 17.12
CA LEU A 29 -5.23 7.00 17.35
C LEU A 29 -5.31 6.66 18.84
N GLY A 30 -4.22 6.82 19.60
CA GLY A 30 -4.12 6.35 21.00
C GLY A 30 -4.45 7.37 22.10
N ASP A 31 -4.64 8.64 21.76
CA ASP A 31 -4.84 9.70 22.76
C ASP A 31 -6.26 9.72 23.37
N HIS A 32 -7.26 9.10 22.72
CA HIS A 32 -8.68 9.11 23.15
C HIS A 32 -9.31 10.49 23.37
N GLY A 33 -8.55 11.58 23.18
CA GLY A 33 -9.01 12.97 23.30
C GLY A 33 -9.80 13.48 22.09
N THR A 34 -9.79 12.73 20.97
CA THR A 34 -10.55 13.11 19.77
C THR A 34 -12.04 12.84 19.97
N ARG A 35 -12.84 13.91 20.06
CA ARG A 35 -14.32 13.82 20.18
C ARG A 35 -15.00 13.62 18.83
N GLU A 36 -14.56 14.37 17.81
CA GLU A 36 -15.08 14.28 16.46
C GLU A 36 -13.95 14.18 15.44
N LEU A 37 -14.15 13.33 14.46
CA LEU A 37 -13.31 13.21 13.27
C LEU A 37 -14.21 13.16 12.05
N VAL A 38 -14.06 14.12 11.15
CA VAL A 38 -14.81 14.17 9.89
C VAL A 38 -13.83 14.04 8.74
N ASP A 39 -14.01 13.02 7.94
CA ASP A 39 -13.13 12.63 6.84
C ASP A 39 -13.81 12.81 5.49
N PHE A 40 -13.13 13.51 4.59
CA PHE A 40 -13.52 13.72 3.20
C PHE A 40 -12.46 13.06 2.29
N PRO A 41 -12.70 11.84 1.82
CA PRO A 41 -11.78 11.14 0.91
C PRO A 41 -11.47 11.90 -0.38
N VAL A 42 -12.37 12.78 -0.82
CA VAL A 42 -12.24 13.60 -2.02
C VAL A 42 -12.19 15.08 -1.59
N ALA A 43 -10.99 15.67 -1.61
CA ALA A 43 -10.80 17.04 -1.12
C ALA A 43 -11.57 18.10 -1.92
N SER A 44 -11.77 17.90 -3.23
CA SER A 44 -12.48 18.83 -4.10
C SER A 44 -13.98 18.94 -3.78
N GLU A 45 -14.55 18.01 -3.02
CA GLU A 45 -15.93 18.10 -2.52
C GLU A 45 -16.07 19.19 -1.44
N VAL A 46 -14.98 19.56 -0.77
CA VAL A 46 -14.97 20.62 0.26
C VAL A 46 -14.30 21.89 -0.27
N PHE A 47 -13.22 21.74 -1.00
CA PHE A 47 -12.46 22.85 -1.58
C PHE A 47 -12.43 22.71 -3.11
N PRO A 48 -13.39 23.29 -3.85
CA PRO A 48 -13.44 23.19 -5.31
C PRO A 48 -12.12 23.62 -5.96
N GLY A 49 -11.64 22.81 -6.89
CA GLY A 49 -10.38 23.04 -7.59
C GLY A 49 -9.11 22.64 -6.82
N VAL A 50 -9.23 22.14 -5.60
CA VAL A 50 -8.08 21.67 -4.79
C VAL A 50 -8.01 20.14 -4.81
N GLU A 51 -6.90 19.62 -5.31
CA GLU A 51 -6.61 18.18 -5.26
C GLU A 51 -5.63 17.86 -4.13
N VAL A 52 -6.10 17.16 -3.09
CA VAL A 52 -5.27 16.60 -2.03
C VAL A 52 -5.37 15.08 -2.09
N LYS A 53 -4.31 14.42 -2.55
CA LYS A 53 -4.26 12.93 -2.60
C LYS A 53 -4.43 12.33 -1.23
N GLY A 54 -5.45 11.47 -1.10
CA GLY A 54 -5.87 10.87 0.16
C GLY A 54 -6.95 11.68 0.89
N GLY A 55 -7.36 12.84 0.36
CA GLY A 55 -8.41 13.67 0.94
C GLY A 55 -7.96 14.50 2.12
N ILE A 56 -8.94 15.11 2.78
CA ILE A 56 -8.76 15.97 3.97
C ILE A 56 -9.65 15.48 5.10
N CYS A 57 -9.31 15.85 6.31
CA CYS A 57 -10.16 15.67 7.48
C CYS A 57 -10.12 16.89 8.37
N TYR A 58 -11.14 17.07 9.19
CA TYR A 58 -11.05 17.92 10.37
C TYR A 58 -11.40 17.12 11.62
N PHE A 59 -10.88 17.55 12.75
CA PHE A 59 -11.14 16.92 14.03
C PHE A 59 -11.30 17.97 15.14
N LEU A 60 -12.06 17.59 16.17
CA LEU A 60 -12.13 18.27 17.43
C LEU A 60 -11.47 17.39 18.50
N TRP A 61 -10.36 17.87 19.03
CA TRP A 61 -9.68 17.27 20.17
C TRP A 61 -9.98 18.07 21.44
N ASP A 62 -10.22 17.37 22.53
CA ASP A 62 -10.51 17.93 23.84
C ASP A 62 -9.64 17.24 24.89
N GLY A 63 -8.75 17.97 25.52
CA GLY A 63 -7.82 17.44 26.52
C GLY A 63 -8.46 16.92 27.81
N MET A 64 -9.78 17.08 28.00
CA MET A 64 -10.54 16.53 29.13
C MET A 64 -11.40 15.33 28.72
N TYR A 65 -11.43 15.01 27.40
CA TYR A 65 -12.19 13.90 26.89
C TYR A 65 -11.35 12.61 26.91
N ASN A 66 -12.00 11.51 27.26
CA ASN A 66 -11.41 10.18 27.16
C ASN A 66 -12.52 9.21 26.77
N GLY A 67 -12.68 8.99 25.48
CA GLY A 67 -13.78 8.15 24.99
C GLY A 67 -13.73 7.88 23.50
N LYS A 68 -14.80 7.28 22.98
CA LYS A 68 -14.94 6.96 21.56
C LYS A 68 -15.15 8.21 20.74
N ALA A 69 -14.40 8.37 19.66
CA ALA A 69 -14.61 9.45 18.70
C ALA A 69 -15.89 9.24 17.89
N ARG A 70 -16.65 10.31 17.67
CA ARG A 70 -17.69 10.34 16.65
C ARG A 70 -17.04 10.56 15.30
N VAL A 71 -16.98 9.49 14.49
CA VAL A 71 -16.39 9.51 13.17
C VAL A 71 -17.48 9.71 12.11
N ARG A 72 -17.26 10.64 11.20
CA ARG A 72 -18.08 10.84 10.00
C ARG A 72 -17.20 10.73 8.77
N THR A 73 -17.52 9.86 7.83
CA THR A 73 -16.88 9.79 6.52
C THR A 73 -17.89 10.24 5.48
N ILE A 74 -17.55 11.24 4.69
CA ILE A 74 -18.42 11.88 3.72
C ILE A 74 -17.81 11.73 2.32
N ARG A 75 -18.58 11.21 1.37
CA ARG A 75 -18.19 11.06 -0.03
C ARG A 75 -19.41 11.34 -0.91
N GLY A 76 -19.44 12.49 -1.55
CA GLY A 76 -20.63 12.97 -2.26
C GLY A 76 -21.84 12.98 -1.31
N ASP A 77 -22.92 12.35 -1.73
CA ASP A 77 -24.14 12.22 -0.94
C ASP A 77 -24.09 11.09 0.10
N GLU A 78 -23.08 10.23 0.06
CA GLU A 78 -22.93 9.12 1.03
C GLU A 78 -22.25 9.62 2.31
N GLN A 79 -22.90 9.39 3.45
CA GLN A 79 -22.35 9.69 4.77
C GLN A 79 -22.44 8.45 5.66
N GLN A 80 -21.30 8.10 6.27
CA GLN A 80 -21.22 7.10 7.32
C GLN A 80 -20.92 7.77 8.66
N VAL A 81 -21.64 7.39 9.71
CA VAL A 81 -21.44 7.92 11.08
C VAL A 81 -21.31 6.76 12.04
N ALA A 82 -20.28 6.77 12.89
CA ALA A 82 -20.08 5.75 13.91
C ALA A 82 -19.34 6.31 15.13
N LEU A 83 -19.58 5.71 16.30
CA LEU A 83 -18.75 5.91 17.51
C LEU A 83 -17.65 4.84 17.52
N ARG A 84 -16.39 5.25 17.46
CA ARG A 84 -15.26 4.34 17.28
C ARG A 84 -14.13 4.59 18.30
N ASN A 85 -13.49 3.51 18.71
CA ASN A 85 -12.14 3.59 19.23
C ASN A 85 -11.20 3.79 18.04
N LEU A 86 -10.41 4.85 18.02
CA LEU A 86 -9.52 5.14 16.91
C LEU A 86 -8.32 4.19 16.87
N ASP A 87 -7.92 3.63 18.00
CA ASP A 87 -6.82 2.69 18.21
C ASP A 87 -7.15 1.21 17.91
N GLU A 88 -8.32 0.94 17.34
CA GLU A 88 -8.78 -0.42 17.00
C GLU A 88 -7.81 -1.16 16.04
N PHE A 89 -7.12 -0.41 15.18
CA PHE A 89 -6.07 -0.92 14.29
C PHE A 89 -4.87 0.03 14.29
N ASP A 90 -3.74 -0.42 13.78
CA ASP A 90 -2.51 0.38 13.60
C ASP A 90 -2.62 1.50 12.55
N VAL A 91 -3.69 1.48 11.76
CA VAL A 91 -4.10 2.52 10.80
C VAL A 91 -5.57 2.85 10.99
N PHE A 92 -5.98 4.05 10.58
CA PHE A 92 -7.39 4.40 10.62
C PHE A 92 -8.13 3.84 9.39
N VAL A 93 -9.01 2.87 9.63
CA VAL A 93 -9.86 2.29 8.59
C VAL A 93 -11.05 3.23 8.34
N ARG A 94 -11.08 3.86 7.17
CA ARG A 94 -12.04 4.94 6.85
C ARG A 94 -13.48 4.44 6.63
N ASP A 95 -13.64 3.27 6.01
CA ASP A 95 -14.96 2.68 5.75
C ASP A 95 -15.40 1.83 6.94
N GLN A 96 -16.45 2.25 7.63
CA GLN A 96 -16.98 1.54 8.79
C GLN A 96 -17.41 0.10 8.46
N ARG A 97 -17.91 -0.15 7.26
CA ARG A 97 -18.34 -1.49 6.81
C ARG A 97 -17.15 -2.47 6.73
N ALA A 98 -15.93 -1.94 6.59
CA ALA A 98 -14.73 -2.76 6.52
C ALA A 98 -14.28 -3.29 7.88
N VAL A 99 -14.67 -2.66 8.98
CA VAL A 99 -14.23 -3.01 10.34
C VAL A 99 -14.62 -4.46 10.68
N ASP A 100 -15.88 -4.83 10.50
CA ASP A 100 -16.35 -6.20 10.78
C ASP A 100 -15.67 -7.25 9.88
N ILE A 101 -15.35 -6.89 8.63
CA ILE A 101 -14.62 -7.77 7.71
C ILE A 101 -13.20 -7.99 8.23
N LEU A 102 -12.52 -6.91 8.65
CA LEU A 102 -11.17 -7.00 9.20
C LEU A 102 -11.12 -7.82 10.48
N HIS A 103 -12.09 -7.67 11.39
CA HIS A 103 -12.17 -8.52 12.57
C HIS A 103 -12.25 -10.00 12.21
N LYS A 104 -13.07 -10.36 11.21
CA LYS A 104 -13.15 -11.76 10.73
C LYS A 104 -11.85 -12.24 10.12
N VAL A 105 -11.14 -11.40 9.37
CA VAL A 105 -9.84 -11.73 8.78
C VAL A 105 -8.80 -11.96 9.88
N LEU A 106 -8.66 -11.00 10.80
CA LEU A 106 -7.67 -11.05 11.88
C LEU A 106 -7.94 -12.19 12.89
N ALA A 107 -9.22 -12.54 13.10
CA ALA A 107 -9.59 -13.68 13.94
C ALA A 107 -9.08 -15.04 13.41
N LYS A 108 -8.77 -15.14 12.11
CA LYS A 108 -8.15 -16.34 11.53
C LYS A 108 -6.72 -16.57 11.97
N LYS A 109 -6.02 -15.51 12.42
CA LYS A 109 -4.62 -15.54 12.86
C LYS A 109 -3.66 -16.16 11.83
N GLU A 110 -3.99 -16.00 10.55
CA GLU A 110 -3.15 -16.49 9.46
C GLU A 110 -1.90 -15.62 9.30
N GLN A 111 -0.85 -16.23 8.77
CA GLN A 111 0.39 -15.53 8.50
C GLN A 111 0.19 -14.52 7.35
N SER A 112 0.62 -13.28 7.56
CA SER A 112 0.54 -12.26 6.52
C SER A 112 1.33 -12.64 5.27
N ILE A 113 0.78 -12.38 4.10
CA ILE A 113 1.45 -12.56 2.81
C ILE A 113 2.74 -11.73 2.68
N THR A 114 2.92 -10.74 3.54
CA THR A 114 4.16 -9.95 3.59
C THR A 114 5.40 -10.77 3.94
N THR A 115 5.25 -11.95 4.54
CA THR A 115 6.37 -12.85 4.84
C THR A 115 7.12 -13.30 3.59
N ILE A 116 6.43 -13.38 2.46
CA ILE A 116 7.01 -13.72 1.16
C ILE A 116 7.14 -12.50 0.23
N LEU A 117 6.86 -11.27 0.70
CA LEU A 117 6.95 -10.04 -0.06
C LEU A 117 8.23 -9.28 0.26
N THR A 118 8.97 -8.91 -0.77
CA THR A 118 10.19 -8.09 -0.63
C THR A 118 9.90 -6.63 -0.30
N ASN A 119 10.92 -5.91 0.13
CA ASN A 119 10.91 -4.45 0.21
C ASN A 119 11.20 -3.82 -1.16
N LYS A 120 11.15 -2.49 -1.22
CA LYS A 120 11.62 -1.70 -2.36
C LYS A 120 13.07 -2.03 -2.70
N GLU A 121 13.41 -1.98 -3.99
CA GLU A 121 14.75 -2.25 -4.50
C GLU A 121 15.32 -3.59 -4.00
N PRO A 122 14.61 -4.68 -4.28
CA PRO A 122 14.92 -5.98 -3.66
C PRO A 122 16.31 -6.50 -4.00
N PHE A 123 16.85 -6.12 -5.15
CA PHE A 123 18.19 -6.50 -5.61
C PHE A 123 19.18 -5.32 -5.62
N LYS A 124 18.82 -4.17 -5.01
CA LYS A 124 19.59 -2.93 -5.00
C LYS A 124 19.71 -2.23 -6.36
N PHE A 125 18.96 -2.67 -7.36
CA PHE A 125 18.83 -1.97 -8.63
C PHE A 125 17.78 -0.86 -8.49
N GLU A 126 18.17 0.38 -8.71
CA GLU A 126 17.28 1.53 -8.71
C GLU A 126 16.25 1.46 -9.85
N THR A 127 15.21 2.26 -9.76
CA THR A 127 14.15 2.32 -10.80
C THR A 127 14.69 2.70 -12.18
N ASN A 128 15.72 3.55 -12.22
CA ASN A 128 16.39 4.06 -13.43
C ASN A 128 17.68 3.33 -13.77
N PHE A 129 17.93 2.15 -13.23
CA PHE A 129 19.10 1.33 -13.50
C PHE A 129 19.30 1.13 -15.01
N LYS A 130 20.51 1.39 -15.53
CA LYS A 130 20.84 1.42 -16.96
C LYS A 130 21.85 0.37 -17.42
N ASP A 131 22.61 -0.22 -16.48
CA ASP A 131 23.65 -1.21 -16.82
C ASP A 131 23.04 -2.58 -17.12
N HIS A 132 22.20 -2.60 -18.15
CA HIS A 132 21.54 -3.79 -18.70
C HIS A 132 21.66 -3.79 -20.24
N HIS A 133 21.46 -4.94 -20.88
CA HIS A 133 21.56 -5.08 -22.32
C HIS A 133 20.45 -5.95 -22.91
N PRO A 134 20.14 -5.82 -24.21
CA PRO A 134 18.95 -6.47 -24.80
C PRO A 134 19.15 -7.96 -25.11
N LYS A 135 20.39 -8.43 -25.23
CA LYS A 135 20.71 -9.82 -25.58
C LYS A 135 21.44 -10.50 -24.44
N GLN A 136 21.08 -11.77 -24.17
CA GLN A 136 21.75 -12.60 -23.16
C GLN A 136 23.23 -12.77 -23.47
N ARG A 137 24.07 -12.69 -22.46
CA ARG A 137 25.50 -13.00 -22.47
C ARG A 137 25.79 -14.06 -21.39
N ASP A 138 27.01 -14.55 -21.37
CA ASP A 138 27.42 -15.50 -20.34
C ASP A 138 27.23 -14.93 -18.92
N ARG A 139 26.72 -15.78 -18.02
CA ARG A 139 26.39 -15.46 -16.63
C ARG A 139 25.33 -14.36 -16.42
N ASP A 140 24.51 -14.09 -17.44
CA ASP A 140 23.40 -13.15 -17.31
C ASP A 140 22.16 -13.78 -16.72
N VAL A 141 21.37 -12.95 -16.05
CA VAL A 141 19.99 -13.27 -15.64
C VAL A 141 19.01 -12.24 -16.20
N PRO A 142 17.77 -12.65 -16.50
CA PRO A 142 16.73 -11.71 -16.93
C PRO A 142 16.45 -10.68 -15.84
N ILE A 143 16.42 -9.40 -16.22
CA ILE A 143 16.01 -8.28 -15.37
C ILE A 143 14.71 -7.69 -15.87
N TYR A 144 13.72 -7.58 -14.98
CA TYR A 144 12.43 -6.94 -15.24
C TYR A 144 12.49 -5.48 -14.82
N LEU A 145 12.08 -4.56 -15.70
CA LEU A 145 12.13 -3.11 -15.50
C LEU A 145 10.98 -2.39 -16.18
N ILE A 146 10.85 -1.11 -15.91
CA ILE A 146 9.96 -0.20 -16.63
C ILE A 146 10.83 0.77 -17.42
N ALA A 147 10.73 0.71 -18.75
CA ALA A 147 11.40 1.64 -19.66
C ALA A 147 10.35 2.40 -20.47
N SER A 148 10.48 3.74 -20.53
CA SER A 148 9.52 4.63 -21.23
C SER A 148 8.06 4.34 -20.87
N GLY A 149 7.79 4.10 -19.58
CA GLY A 149 6.45 3.78 -19.07
C GLY A 149 5.94 2.37 -19.38
N LYS A 150 6.70 1.56 -20.11
CA LYS A 150 6.33 0.19 -20.49
C LYS A 150 7.12 -0.83 -19.69
N ARG A 151 6.44 -1.90 -19.29
CA ARG A 151 7.07 -3.06 -18.65
C ARG A 151 7.83 -3.85 -19.70
N THR A 152 9.10 -4.10 -19.44
CA THR A 152 9.99 -4.83 -20.35
C THR A 152 10.97 -5.70 -19.56
N SER A 153 11.72 -6.54 -20.28
CA SER A 153 12.82 -7.30 -19.73
C SER A 153 14.08 -7.07 -20.56
N ALA A 154 15.21 -7.20 -19.90
CA ALA A 154 16.54 -7.13 -20.47
C ALA A 154 17.43 -8.18 -19.76
N TRP A 155 18.75 -8.07 -19.91
CA TRP A 155 19.70 -8.97 -19.30
C TRP A 155 20.72 -8.18 -18.47
N VAL A 156 21.12 -8.74 -17.36
CA VAL A 156 22.12 -8.14 -16.46
C VAL A 156 23.06 -9.22 -15.93
N LYS A 157 24.32 -8.88 -15.74
CA LYS A 157 25.31 -9.77 -15.12
C LYS A 157 24.88 -10.13 -13.70
N THR A 158 24.91 -11.41 -13.39
CA THR A 158 24.55 -11.89 -12.04
C THR A 158 25.43 -11.29 -10.95
N ASP A 159 26.69 -11.01 -11.26
CA ASP A 159 27.68 -10.45 -10.31
C ASP A 159 27.35 -9.01 -9.85
N LEU A 160 26.47 -8.31 -10.58
CA LEU A 160 25.96 -6.98 -10.19
C LEU A 160 24.84 -7.05 -9.14
N VAL A 161 24.36 -8.23 -8.79
CA VAL A 161 23.30 -8.39 -7.78
C VAL A 161 23.90 -8.38 -6.39
N GLU A 162 23.80 -7.25 -5.68
CA GLU A 162 24.43 -7.07 -4.37
C GLU A 162 23.56 -7.53 -3.19
N LYS A 163 22.25 -7.68 -3.39
CA LYS A 163 21.28 -7.95 -2.32
C LYS A 163 20.37 -9.10 -2.68
N ASN A 164 19.97 -9.90 -1.68
CA ASN A 164 19.01 -10.99 -1.83
C ASN A 164 19.36 -11.99 -2.95
N THR A 165 20.63 -12.27 -3.15
CA THR A 165 21.14 -13.18 -4.20
C THR A 165 20.49 -14.55 -4.15
N HIS A 166 20.11 -15.04 -2.94
CA HIS A 166 19.38 -16.30 -2.75
C HIS A 166 17.99 -16.29 -3.39
N LEU A 167 17.40 -15.10 -3.61
CA LEU A 167 16.10 -14.98 -4.28
C LEU A 167 16.19 -14.98 -5.81
N ILE A 168 17.38 -14.91 -6.42
CA ILE A 168 17.54 -15.02 -7.88
C ILE A 168 16.88 -16.31 -8.39
N LYS A 169 17.11 -17.42 -7.70
CA LYS A 169 16.63 -18.76 -8.06
C LYS A 169 15.22 -19.09 -7.54
N THR A 170 14.38 -18.10 -7.28
CA THR A 170 12.97 -18.29 -6.90
C THR A 170 12.03 -17.87 -8.01
N TRP A 171 10.82 -18.44 -8.05
CA TRP A 171 9.71 -17.89 -8.82
C TRP A 171 9.23 -16.59 -8.16
N LYS A 172 8.83 -15.63 -8.97
CA LYS A 172 8.42 -14.31 -8.48
C LYS A 172 7.10 -13.88 -9.08
N VAL A 173 6.29 -13.23 -8.26
CA VAL A 173 5.15 -12.44 -8.73
C VAL A 173 5.50 -10.98 -8.53
N LEU A 174 5.93 -10.33 -9.60
CA LEU A 174 6.33 -8.92 -9.62
C LEU A 174 5.09 -8.04 -9.52
N VAL A 175 5.10 -7.10 -8.60
CA VAL A 175 4.03 -6.12 -8.39
C VAL A 175 4.59 -4.70 -8.47
N PRO A 176 3.95 -3.78 -9.21
CA PRO A 176 4.44 -2.41 -9.31
C PRO A 176 4.27 -1.68 -7.97
N GLN A 177 5.25 -0.86 -7.62
CA GLN A 177 5.21 -0.06 -6.41
C GLN A 177 4.25 1.13 -6.50
N ALA A 178 3.96 1.62 -7.68
CA ALA A 178 3.04 2.72 -7.91
C ALA A 178 1.98 2.32 -8.92
N TYR A 179 0.74 2.56 -8.59
CA TYR A 179 -0.39 2.35 -9.48
C TYR A 179 -1.60 3.14 -8.99
N GLY A 180 -2.24 3.82 -9.92
CA GLY A 180 -3.47 4.55 -9.69
C GLY A 180 -3.28 5.74 -8.74
N ALA A 181 -3.71 6.92 -9.16
CA ALA A 181 -3.51 8.14 -8.41
C ALA A 181 -4.71 9.08 -8.50
N GLY A 182 -5.91 8.54 -8.46
CA GLY A 182 -7.13 9.37 -8.54
C GLY A 182 -7.83 9.26 -9.88
N GLU A 183 -7.74 8.08 -10.46
CA GLU A 183 -8.43 7.77 -11.70
C GLU A 183 -9.91 7.48 -11.47
N THR A 184 -10.58 7.27 -12.59
CA THR A 184 -12.01 6.96 -12.70
C THR A 184 -12.50 5.83 -11.79
N THR A 185 -13.71 5.93 -11.32
CA THR A 185 -14.42 4.86 -10.60
C THR A 185 -15.00 3.84 -11.60
N PRO A 186 -14.84 2.51 -11.34
CA PRO A 186 -14.23 1.90 -10.16
C PRO A 186 -12.70 1.91 -10.21
N HIS A 187 -12.08 2.29 -9.09
CA HIS A 187 -10.64 2.39 -8.98
C HIS A 187 -9.96 1.01 -8.91
N GLN A 188 -8.97 0.80 -9.76
CA GLN A 188 -8.20 -0.45 -9.80
C GLN A 188 -7.02 -0.42 -8.80
N ILE A 189 -7.25 -0.47 -7.55
CA ILE A 189 -6.32 -0.32 -6.40
C ILE A 189 -4.87 -0.75 -6.67
N LEU A 190 -4.65 -1.85 -7.39
CA LEU A 190 -3.35 -2.46 -7.67
C LEU A 190 -3.12 -2.66 -9.17
N GLY A 191 -1.88 -2.43 -9.61
CA GLY A 191 -1.47 -2.74 -10.98
C GLY A 191 -1.39 -4.24 -11.24
N LYS A 192 -1.49 -4.64 -12.51
CA LYS A 192 -1.44 -6.05 -12.92
C LYS A 192 -0.11 -6.71 -12.52
N PRO A 193 -0.10 -7.87 -11.85
CA PRO A 193 1.13 -8.58 -11.50
C PRO A 193 1.73 -9.31 -12.72
N ILE A 194 3.03 -9.63 -12.65
CA ILE A 194 3.76 -10.41 -13.66
C ILE A 194 4.43 -11.60 -12.98
N ILE A 195 4.22 -12.81 -13.50
CA ILE A 195 5.02 -13.98 -13.08
C ILE A 195 6.37 -13.92 -13.80
N ALA A 196 7.44 -13.85 -13.03
CA ALA A 196 8.81 -13.95 -13.51
C ALA A 196 9.39 -15.32 -13.14
N PRO A 197 9.86 -16.11 -14.13
CA PRO A 197 10.44 -17.42 -13.86
C PRO A 197 11.77 -17.32 -13.14
N SER A 198 12.19 -18.41 -12.54
CA SER A 198 13.54 -18.60 -11.99
C SER A 198 14.51 -19.02 -13.13
N PRO A 199 15.74 -18.48 -13.19
CA PRO A 199 16.26 -17.36 -12.44
C PRO A 199 15.81 -16.00 -12.98
N SER A 200 15.67 -14.99 -12.14
CA SER A 200 15.36 -13.62 -12.57
C SER A 200 15.59 -12.59 -11.47
N VAL A 201 15.70 -11.31 -11.85
CA VAL A 201 15.79 -10.15 -10.97
C VAL A 201 14.87 -9.02 -11.46
N CYS A 202 14.74 -7.95 -10.69
CA CYS A 202 13.99 -6.76 -11.11
C CYS A 202 14.60 -5.48 -10.55
N THR A 203 14.27 -4.34 -11.18
CA THR A 203 14.63 -3.02 -10.67
C THR A 203 13.69 -2.57 -9.54
N GLY A 204 13.99 -1.43 -8.94
CA GLY A 204 13.16 -0.75 -7.93
C GLY A 204 11.77 -0.33 -8.39
N SER A 205 11.42 -0.54 -9.66
CA SER A 205 10.05 -0.37 -10.15
C SER A 205 9.09 -1.42 -9.59
N PHE A 206 9.62 -2.55 -9.11
CA PHE A 206 8.84 -3.67 -8.59
C PHE A 206 9.28 -4.08 -7.18
N MET A 207 8.31 -4.53 -6.41
CA MET A 207 8.47 -5.52 -5.36
C MET A 207 8.02 -6.87 -5.90
N PHE A 208 8.29 -7.96 -5.18
CA PHE A 208 7.78 -9.26 -5.58
C PHE A 208 7.48 -10.18 -4.41
N PHE A 209 6.49 -11.03 -4.61
CA PHE A 209 6.28 -12.23 -3.80
C PHE A 209 7.19 -13.32 -4.33
N HIS A 210 7.98 -13.96 -3.45
CA HIS A 210 8.89 -15.03 -3.81
C HIS A 210 8.36 -16.38 -3.33
N VAL A 211 8.41 -17.36 -4.20
CA VAL A 211 7.94 -18.72 -3.93
C VAL A 211 8.86 -19.74 -4.61
N LYS A 212 8.76 -21.02 -4.21
CA LYS A 212 9.63 -22.07 -4.71
C LYS A 212 9.16 -22.64 -6.05
N LEU A 213 7.86 -22.74 -6.25
CA LEU A 213 7.25 -23.45 -7.39
C LEU A 213 6.43 -22.51 -8.25
N LYS A 214 6.35 -22.81 -9.54
CA LYS A 214 5.51 -22.08 -10.50
C LYS A 214 4.05 -22.05 -10.09
N ARG A 215 3.48 -23.19 -9.65
CA ARG A 215 2.09 -23.28 -9.19
C ARG A 215 1.79 -22.35 -8.00
N GLU A 216 2.76 -22.13 -7.12
CA GLU A 216 2.61 -21.20 -6.00
C GLU A 216 2.58 -19.74 -6.50
N ALA A 217 3.39 -19.40 -7.51
CA ALA A 217 3.35 -18.08 -8.14
C ALA A 217 2.01 -17.85 -8.83
N GLU A 218 1.46 -18.84 -9.51
CA GLU A 218 0.12 -18.80 -10.13
C GLU A 218 -0.97 -18.61 -9.07
N SER A 219 -0.88 -19.28 -7.92
CA SER A 219 -1.81 -19.13 -6.80
C SER A 219 -1.75 -17.72 -6.20
N VAL A 220 -0.54 -17.20 -5.96
CA VAL A 220 -0.35 -15.81 -5.47
C VAL A 220 -0.88 -14.79 -6.48
N GLN A 221 -0.62 -14.98 -7.77
CA GLN A 221 -1.14 -14.11 -8.82
C GLN A 221 -2.67 -14.11 -8.87
N SER A 222 -3.28 -15.28 -8.76
CA SER A 222 -4.74 -15.45 -8.72
C SER A 222 -5.35 -14.75 -7.50
N TYR A 223 -4.77 -14.95 -6.31
CA TYR A 223 -5.21 -14.31 -5.08
C TYR A 223 -5.09 -12.78 -5.15
N TYR A 224 -3.95 -12.27 -5.63
CA TYR A 224 -3.70 -10.83 -5.84
C TYR A 224 -4.75 -10.19 -6.78
N ALA A 225 -5.28 -10.93 -7.73
CA ALA A 225 -6.29 -10.46 -8.67
C ALA A 225 -7.71 -10.42 -8.09
N THR A 226 -7.95 -11.03 -6.93
CA THR A 226 -9.29 -11.08 -6.33
C THR A 226 -9.76 -9.70 -5.86
N LYS A 227 -11.08 -9.48 -5.87
CA LYS A 227 -11.71 -8.29 -5.28
C LYS A 227 -11.42 -8.20 -3.78
N PHE A 228 -11.39 -9.35 -3.10
CA PHE A 228 -11.12 -9.44 -1.66
C PHE A 228 -9.74 -8.93 -1.32
N PHE A 229 -8.68 -9.42 -1.98
CA PHE A 229 -7.32 -8.95 -1.75
C PHE A 229 -7.17 -7.44 -2.02
N ARG A 230 -7.71 -6.95 -3.13
CA ARG A 230 -7.69 -5.53 -3.47
C ARG A 230 -8.46 -4.68 -2.45
N PHE A 231 -9.58 -5.19 -1.95
CA PHE A 231 -10.32 -4.54 -0.87
C PHE A 231 -9.44 -4.39 0.37
N LEU A 232 -8.82 -5.46 0.87
CA LEU A 232 -7.93 -5.39 2.04
C LEU A 232 -6.81 -4.36 1.83
N VAL A 233 -6.13 -4.40 0.69
CA VAL A 233 -5.08 -3.44 0.35
C VAL A 233 -5.61 -2.01 0.30
N SER A 234 -6.82 -1.77 -0.21
CA SER A 234 -7.41 -0.43 -0.32
C SER A 234 -7.59 0.25 1.03
N LEU A 235 -7.79 -0.51 2.10
CA LEU A 235 -7.96 0.03 3.46
C LEU A 235 -6.68 0.69 4.00
N ARG A 236 -5.52 0.30 3.47
CA ARG A 236 -4.20 0.86 3.83
C ARG A 236 -3.59 1.73 2.73
N LYS A 237 -3.96 1.52 1.47
CA LYS A 237 -3.43 2.25 0.32
C LYS A 237 -4.26 3.48 0.00
N ILE A 238 -3.94 4.61 0.60
CA ILE A 238 -4.65 5.89 0.38
C ILE A 238 -3.95 6.81 -0.64
N THR A 239 -2.83 6.39 -1.22
CA THR A 239 -2.10 7.09 -2.28
C THR A 239 -1.76 6.13 -3.42
N GLN A 240 -1.12 6.60 -4.51
CA GLN A 240 -0.67 5.74 -5.61
C GLN A 240 0.40 4.71 -5.19
N LEU A 241 1.05 4.87 -4.04
CA LEU A 241 2.12 3.98 -3.61
C LEU A 241 1.57 2.75 -2.91
N ALA A 242 1.99 1.57 -3.38
CA ALA A 242 1.70 0.27 -2.78
C ALA A 242 2.99 -0.28 -2.14
N GLN A 243 3.36 0.28 -1.00
CA GLN A 243 4.51 -0.19 -0.21
C GLN A 243 4.16 -1.50 0.51
N ARG A 244 5.19 -2.21 1.02
CA ARG A 244 5.01 -3.49 1.72
C ARG A 244 3.99 -3.42 2.87
N SER A 245 3.93 -2.30 3.59
CA SER A 245 2.99 -2.08 4.70
C SER A 245 1.52 -2.10 4.31
N VAL A 246 1.16 -1.88 3.03
CA VAL A 246 -0.25 -1.94 2.62
C VAL A 246 -0.77 -3.37 2.42
N TYR A 247 0.11 -4.37 2.48
CA TYR A 247 -0.20 -5.79 2.28
C TYR A 247 -0.27 -6.59 3.60
N THR A 248 -0.31 -5.94 4.74
CA THR A 248 -0.18 -6.60 6.06
C THR A 248 -1.44 -7.29 6.60
N TRP A 249 -2.61 -7.04 6.03
CA TRP A 249 -3.86 -7.74 6.42
C TRP A 249 -3.88 -9.21 6.03
#